data_fa91f914285e9afb9006353d2973553e
#
_entry.id   fa91f914285e9afb9006353d2973553e
#
_cell.length_a   1.000
_cell.length_b   1.000
_cell.length_c   1.000
_cell.angle_alpha   90.00
_cell.angle_beta   90.00
_cell.angle_gamma   90.00
#
_symmetry.space_group_name_H-M   'P 1'
#
loop_
_entity.id
_entity.type
_entity.pdbx_description
1 polymer ?
#
loop_
_entity_poly.entity_id
_entity_poly.type
_entity_poly.pdbx_seq_one_letter_code
_entity_poly.pdbx_strand_id
1 'polypeptide(L)'
;MKLTRCDANPLLTPEDLAPTDEGLEVLCTLNPAAVKFNGEILLLVRVGQRPVPAEGCVSYLEHDEQTGKREIRRISVDDPDLEIRDGRGCYLRGKMMLSSLSHLHIARSRDGRNFTFDPAPAITPTTRYEAYGCEDARITFIEDRYYITYTAVSGHGVTVMIASTEDFVTFNKRGLVFPPYQKDVVIFPRKIGGKYFCRHRPYGSEFNNPSIWTAASPDLLAWGSHEMTLAPIPGSWASERVGCGGVPIETPQGWLEIFHGADQDGRYCLGAMLSDLESPHKVLSHSTDPVFEPETRYELQGVFSSCVFTNGLIADDDGTLTVFYGAADRVCAAAVSSVDDMVAAAMR
;
A
#
# COMPACT_ATOMS: atom_id res chain seq x y z
N MET A 1 -12.48 -16.94 -12.88
CA MET A 1 -12.24 -17.37 -11.48
C MET A 1 -12.04 -16.11 -10.67
N LYS A 2 -12.64 -16.03 -9.49
CA LYS A 2 -12.60 -14.81 -8.65
C LYS A 2 -12.06 -15.19 -7.27
N LEU A 3 -11.51 -14.21 -6.57
CA LEU A 3 -11.17 -14.32 -5.17
C LEU A 3 -12.46 -14.45 -4.33
N THR A 4 -12.42 -15.28 -3.29
CA THR A 4 -13.54 -15.51 -2.35
C THR A 4 -13.22 -14.84 -1.02
N ARG A 5 -14.09 -13.97 -0.52
CA ARG A 5 -13.91 -13.26 0.76
C ARG A 5 -13.88 -14.23 1.93
N CYS A 6 -13.00 -13.97 2.89
CA CYS A 6 -12.97 -14.74 4.14
C CYS A 6 -14.18 -14.38 5.03
N ASP A 7 -14.75 -15.39 5.68
CA ASP A 7 -15.92 -15.21 6.56
C ASP A 7 -15.63 -14.35 7.79
N ALA A 8 -14.33 -14.26 8.19
CA ALA A 8 -13.89 -13.47 9.33
C ALA A 8 -13.75 -11.96 9.05
N ASN A 9 -13.99 -11.52 7.80
CA ASN A 9 -13.85 -10.12 7.44
C ASN A 9 -14.88 -9.18 8.12
N PRO A 10 -14.47 -7.96 8.48
CA PRO A 10 -13.13 -7.41 8.41
C PRO A 10 -12.20 -8.00 9.48
N LEU A 11 -10.92 -8.23 9.13
CA LEU A 11 -9.92 -8.81 10.03
C LEU A 11 -9.39 -7.84 11.07
N LEU A 12 -9.25 -6.57 10.69
CA LEU A 12 -8.77 -5.47 11.52
C LEU A 12 -9.55 -4.21 11.21
N THR A 13 -9.90 -3.48 12.25
CA THR A 13 -10.66 -2.23 12.20
C THR A 13 -9.96 -1.14 13.01
N PRO A 14 -10.30 0.14 12.83
CA PRO A 14 -9.76 1.22 13.67
C PRO A 14 -9.99 1.04 15.16
N GLU A 15 -11.04 0.34 15.53
CA GLU A 15 -11.46 0.08 16.92
C GLU A 15 -10.54 -0.91 17.65
N ASP A 16 -9.71 -1.66 16.90
CA ASP A 16 -8.78 -2.66 17.46
C ASP A 16 -7.47 -2.05 17.99
N LEU A 17 -7.27 -0.75 17.83
CA LEU A 17 -6.03 -0.06 18.20
C LEU A 17 -6.28 1.29 18.86
N ALA A 18 -5.57 1.57 19.94
CA ALA A 18 -5.54 2.90 20.55
C ALA A 18 -4.67 3.88 19.74
N PRO A 19 -4.97 5.19 19.72
CA PRO A 19 -4.12 6.19 19.10
C PRO A 19 -2.75 6.28 19.79
N THR A 20 -1.71 6.71 19.04
CA THR A 20 -0.34 6.84 19.58
C THR A 20 -0.14 8.06 20.48
N ASP A 21 -0.95 9.09 20.30
CA ASP A 21 -0.79 10.36 20.99
C ASP A 21 -2.15 10.89 21.48
N GLU A 22 -2.11 11.65 22.58
CA GLU A 22 -3.29 12.33 23.10
C GLU A 22 -3.84 13.35 22.10
N GLY A 23 -5.17 13.40 21.97
CA GLY A 23 -5.86 14.28 21.03
C GLY A 23 -5.95 13.75 19.60
N LEU A 24 -5.44 12.56 19.32
CA LEU A 24 -5.65 11.82 18.07
C LEU A 24 -6.72 10.74 18.23
N GLU A 25 -7.30 10.34 17.12
CA GLU A 25 -8.12 9.14 16.98
C GLU A 25 -7.61 8.28 15.80
N VAL A 26 -7.79 6.95 15.88
CA VAL A 26 -7.49 6.06 14.77
C VAL A 26 -8.61 6.19 13.74
N LEU A 27 -8.25 6.63 12.54
CA LEU A 27 -9.16 6.83 11.42
C LEU A 27 -9.34 5.55 10.60
N CYS A 28 -8.25 4.83 10.37
CA CYS A 28 -8.22 3.67 9.48
C CYS A 28 -7.06 2.73 9.79
N THR A 29 -7.30 1.44 9.49
CA THR A 29 -6.32 0.35 9.46
C THR A 29 -6.44 -0.33 8.10
N LEU A 30 -5.46 -0.17 7.19
CA LEU A 30 -5.63 -0.56 5.79
C LEU A 30 -4.33 -1.03 5.14
N ASN A 31 -4.46 -1.53 3.91
CA ASN A 31 -3.37 -1.86 2.98
C ASN A 31 -2.23 -2.67 3.62
N PRO A 32 -2.53 -3.83 4.23
CA PRO A 32 -1.53 -4.60 4.93
C PRO A 32 -0.56 -5.28 3.96
N ALA A 33 0.75 -5.16 4.20
CA ALA A 33 1.71 -6.15 3.70
C ALA A 33 1.58 -7.42 4.54
N ALA A 34 1.89 -8.58 3.97
CA ALA A 34 1.74 -9.85 4.65
C ALA A 34 2.98 -10.74 4.49
N VAL A 35 3.31 -11.50 5.53
CA VAL A 35 4.39 -12.49 5.49
C VAL A 35 4.16 -13.57 6.54
N LYS A 36 4.67 -14.77 6.29
CA LYS A 36 4.80 -15.83 7.30
C LYS A 36 6.13 -15.70 8.02
N PHE A 37 6.11 -15.71 9.35
CA PHE A 37 7.30 -15.62 10.16
C PHE A 37 7.11 -16.41 11.47
N ASN A 38 8.01 -17.35 11.76
CA ASN A 38 8.01 -18.17 12.96
C ASN A 38 6.67 -18.85 13.28
N GLY A 39 5.96 -19.35 12.26
CA GLY A 39 4.68 -20.05 12.43
C GLY A 39 3.48 -19.12 12.64
N GLU A 40 3.66 -17.82 12.46
CA GLU A 40 2.62 -16.81 12.50
C GLU A 40 2.47 -16.12 11.13
N ILE A 41 1.30 -15.56 10.87
CA ILE A 41 1.06 -14.59 9.80
C ILE A 41 1.21 -13.20 10.42
N LEU A 42 2.13 -12.42 9.87
CA LEU A 42 2.33 -11.02 10.22
C LEU A 42 1.76 -10.14 9.13
N LEU A 43 0.94 -9.17 9.55
CA LEU A 43 0.49 -8.08 8.71
C LEU A 43 1.19 -6.78 9.14
N LEU A 44 1.86 -6.11 8.22
CA LEU A 44 2.37 -4.76 8.45
C LEU A 44 1.35 -3.79 7.90
N VAL A 45 0.52 -3.28 8.80
CA VAL A 45 -0.70 -2.52 8.52
C VAL A 45 -0.41 -1.03 8.51
N ARG A 46 -0.90 -0.30 7.51
CA ARG A 46 -0.98 1.15 7.58
C ARG A 46 -2.07 1.55 8.56
N VAL A 47 -1.70 2.32 9.58
CA VAL A 47 -2.62 2.91 10.56
C VAL A 47 -2.62 4.42 10.34
N GLY A 48 -3.75 4.95 9.95
CA GLY A 48 -3.96 6.39 9.81
C GLY A 48 -4.62 6.96 11.07
N GLN A 49 -4.10 8.06 11.56
CA GLN A 49 -4.64 8.79 12.70
C GLN A 49 -4.91 10.24 12.33
N ARG A 50 -5.90 10.85 12.96
CA ARG A 50 -6.20 12.26 12.78
C ARG A 50 -6.47 12.95 14.12
N PRO A 51 -6.34 14.28 14.18
CA PRO A 51 -6.83 15.01 15.36
C PRO A 51 -8.31 14.74 15.60
N VAL A 52 -8.67 14.55 16.86
CA VAL A 52 -10.08 14.45 17.26
C VAL A 52 -10.83 15.68 16.73
N PRO A 53 -11.94 15.49 15.99
CA PRO A 53 -12.72 16.57 15.42
C PRO A 53 -13.18 17.57 16.45
N ALA A 54 -13.19 18.85 16.09
CA ALA A 54 -13.72 19.93 16.91
C ALA A 54 -14.83 20.67 16.15
N GLU A 55 -15.90 21.01 16.83
CA GLU A 55 -17.05 21.69 16.23
C GLU A 55 -16.63 23.03 15.62
N GLY A 56 -17.13 23.30 14.42
CA GLY A 56 -16.85 24.54 13.67
C GLY A 56 -15.39 24.72 13.22
N CYS A 57 -14.55 23.67 13.32
CA CYS A 57 -13.13 23.76 12.98
C CYS A 57 -12.69 22.60 12.07
N VAL A 58 -11.73 22.88 11.21
CA VAL A 58 -10.86 21.88 10.58
C VAL A 58 -9.61 21.76 11.42
N SER A 59 -9.28 20.52 11.82
CA SER A 59 -8.06 20.21 12.55
C SER A 59 -7.01 19.62 11.62
N TYR A 60 -5.76 20.05 11.74
CA TYR A 60 -4.63 19.53 10.96
C TYR A 60 -3.38 19.41 11.83
N LEU A 61 -2.40 18.67 11.34
CA LEU A 61 -1.11 18.47 11.99
C LEU A 61 -0.08 19.42 11.36
N GLU A 62 0.43 20.35 12.15
CA GLU A 62 1.58 21.15 11.77
C GLU A 62 2.86 20.45 12.21
N HIS A 63 3.78 20.29 11.27
CA HIS A 63 5.09 19.68 11.51
C HIS A 63 6.18 20.75 11.43
N ASP A 64 6.93 20.89 12.49
CA ASP A 64 8.14 21.71 12.54
C ASP A 64 9.33 20.84 12.06
N GLU A 65 9.83 21.13 10.86
CA GLU A 65 10.95 20.38 10.26
C GLU A 65 12.27 20.51 11.02
N GLN A 66 12.46 21.59 11.81
CA GLN A 66 13.71 21.83 12.55
C GLN A 66 13.74 21.04 13.86
N THR A 67 12.62 20.99 14.56
CA THR A 67 12.51 20.32 15.86
C THR A 67 11.92 18.92 15.78
N GLY A 68 11.28 18.56 14.65
CA GLY A 68 10.53 17.32 14.50
C GLY A 68 9.22 17.28 15.29
N LYS A 69 8.85 18.37 15.97
CA LYS A 69 7.61 18.45 16.75
C LYS A 69 6.40 18.52 15.83
N ARG A 70 5.33 17.89 16.30
CA ARG A 70 4.01 17.98 15.71
C ARG A 70 3.04 18.64 16.67
N GLU A 71 2.22 19.53 16.14
CA GLU A 71 1.20 20.24 16.93
C GLU A 71 -0.14 20.13 16.20
N ILE A 72 -1.20 19.89 16.98
CA ILE A 72 -2.56 19.94 16.47
C ILE A 72 -2.96 21.42 16.35
N ARG A 73 -3.26 21.84 15.13
CA ARG A 73 -3.80 23.17 14.83
C ARG A 73 -5.27 23.06 14.45
N ARG A 74 -6.01 24.11 14.77
CA ARG A 74 -7.44 24.24 14.43
C ARG A 74 -7.67 25.56 13.74
N ILE A 75 -8.46 25.53 12.69
CA ILE A 75 -8.89 26.69 11.93
C ILE A 75 -10.40 26.65 11.77
N SER A 76 -11.07 27.81 11.89
CA SER A 76 -12.52 27.91 11.68
C SER A 76 -12.89 27.44 10.27
N VAL A 77 -13.98 26.71 10.12
CA VAL A 77 -14.54 26.35 8.81
C VAL A 77 -14.96 27.58 7.98
N ASP A 78 -15.20 28.72 8.65
CA ASP A 78 -15.56 29.99 8.03
C ASP A 78 -14.34 30.86 7.66
N ASP A 79 -13.10 30.37 7.87
CA ASP A 79 -11.90 31.12 7.51
C ASP A 79 -11.82 31.29 5.98
N PRO A 80 -11.73 32.54 5.48
CA PRO A 80 -11.75 32.81 4.04
C PRO A 80 -10.52 32.23 3.27
N ASP A 81 -9.44 31.94 3.98
CA ASP A 81 -8.22 31.36 3.41
C ASP A 81 -8.24 29.81 3.39
N LEU A 82 -9.29 29.19 3.97
CA LEU A 82 -9.44 27.74 4.05
C LEU A 82 -10.20 27.19 2.84
N GLU A 83 -9.62 26.20 2.19
CA GLU A 83 -10.27 25.43 1.13
C GLU A 83 -10.25 23.94 1.50
N ILE A 84 -11.43 23.32 1.62
CA ILE A 84 -11.60 21.88 1.86
C ILE A 84 -11.92 21.21 0.53
N ARG A 85 -11.05 20.33 0.04
CA ARG A 85 -11.25 19.63 -1.24
C ARG A 85 -11.65 18.18 -1.06
N ASP A 86 -11.04 17.49 -0.10
CA ASP A 86 -11.34 16.08 0.21
C ASP A 86 -11.08 15.78 1.68
N GLY A 87 -11.36 14.53 2.11
CA GLY A 87 -11.21 14.10 3.49
C GLY A 87 -9.77 13.91 3.98
N ARG A 88 -8.75 14.09 3.12
CA ARG A 88 -7.34 13.82 3.45
C ARG A 88 -6.61 15.06 3.94
N GLY A 89 -7.14 16.25 3.70
CA GLY A 89 -6.52 17.50 4.12
C GLY A 89 -7.31 18.73 3.73
N CYS A 90 -6.76 19.87 4.06
CA CYS A 90 -7.28 21.17 3.65
C CYS A 90 -6.17 22.01 3.03
N TYR A 91 -6.55 23.03 2.27
CA TYR A 91 -5.62 24.03 1.79
C TYR A 91 -5.82 25.30 2.62
N LEU A 92 -4.72 25.80 3.18
CA LEU A 92 -4.69 27.06 3.90
C LEU A 92 -3.74 28.01 3.16
N ARG A 93 -4.26 29.11 2.61
CA ARG A 93 -3.50 30.05 1.76
C ARG A 93 -2.77 29.35 0.61
N GLY A 94 -3.45 28.39 -0.04
CA GLY A 94 -2.89 27.63 -1.15
C GLY A 94 -1.86 26.55 -0.77
N LYS A 95 -1.51 26.41 0.52
CA LYS A 95 -0.63 25.33 1.02
C LYS A 95 -1.46 24.17 1.55
N MET A 96 -1.18 22.97 1.10
CA MET A 96 -1.84 21.76 1.61
C MET A 96 -1.40 21.45 3.03
N MET A 97 -2.39 21.28 3.91
CA MET A 97 -2.24 20.87 5.29
C MET A 97 -2.91 19.50 5.44
N LEU A 98 -2.14 18.48 5.84
CA LEU A 98 -2.69 17.13 6.03
C LEU A 98 -3.42 17.02 7.36
N SER A 99 -4.62 16.46 7.31
CA SER A 99 -5.43 16.18 8.49
C SER A 99 -5.14 14.81 9.10
N SER A 100 -4.21 14.04 8.55
CA SER A 100 -3.89 12.69 9.04
C SER A 100 -2.40 12.42 9.05
N LEU A 101 -2.00 11.51 9.93
CA LEU A 101 -0.65 10.96 10.05
C LEU A 101 -0.73 9.45 9.95
N SER A 102 0.15 8.84 9.15
CA SER A 102 0.20 7.39 9.04
C SER A 102 1.49 6.82 9.66
N HIS A 103 1.39 5.64 10.24
CA HIS A 103 2.51 4.79 10.64
C HIS A 103 2.24 3.34 10.25
N LEU A 104 3.26 2.48 10.33
CA LEU A 104 3.12 1.06 10.04
C LEU A 104 3.16 0.27 11.35
N HIS A 105 2.18 -0.59 11.57
CA HIS A 105 2.00 -1.38 12.79
C HIS A 105 1.88 -2.86 12.46
N ILE A 106 2.53 -3.73 13.24
CA ILE A 106 2.42 -5.18 13.07
C ILE A 106 1.17 -5.67 13.78
N ALA A 107 0.41 -6.52 13.07
CA ALA A 107 -0.61 -7.38 13.65
C ALA A 107 -0.25 -8.83 13.38
N ARG A 108 -0.41 -9.70 14.38
CA ARG A 108 0.00 -11.12 14.36
C ARG A 108 -1.19 -12.04 14.48
N SER A 109 -1.14 -13.16 13.78
CA SER A 109 -2.14 -14.23 13.87
C SER A 109 -1.49 -15.60 13.65
N ARG A 110 -2.02 -16.64 14.32
CA ARG A 110 -1.64 -18.02 14.07
C ARG A 110 -2.60 -18.77 13.15
N ASP A 111 -3.79 -18.24 12.99
CA ASP A 111 -4.86 -18.89 12.22
C ASP A 111 -5.28 -18.10 10.97
N GLY A 112 -4.68 -16.92 10.74
CA GLY A 112 -5.01 -16.04 9.62
C GLY A 112 -6.37 -15.35 9.72
N ARG A 113 -7.05 -15.46 10.87
CA ARG A 113 -8.41 -14.93 11.12
C ARG A 113 -8.44 -13.94 12.29
N ASN A 114 -7.80 -14.33 13.39
CA ASN A 114 -7.77 -13.54 14.61
C ASN A 114 -6.41 -12.85 14.72
N PHE A 115 -6.38 -11.54 14.49
CA PHE A 115 -5.17 -10.73 14.55
C PHE A 115 -5.13 -9.88 15.80
N THR A 116 -3.95 -9.67 16.35
CA THR A 116 -3.69 -8.78 17.48
C THR A 116 -2.52 -7.88 17.13
N PHE A 117 -2.68 -6.56 17.34
CA PHE A 117 -1.62 -5.59 17.15
C PHE A 117 -0.51 -5.73 18.22
N ASP A 118 0.73 -5.57 17.81
CA ASP A 118 1.86 -5.42 18.72
C ASP A 118 1.66 -4.14 19.58
N PRO A 119 2.28 -4.05 20.77
CA PRO A 119 2.06 -2.90 21.66
C PRO A 119 2.51 -1.55 21.11
N ALA A 120 3.43 -1.52 20.17
CA ALA A 120 4.01 -0.31 19.61
C ALA A 120 4.11 -0.37 18.09
N PRO A 121 4.04 0.77 17.38
CA PRO A 121 4.27 0.83 15.94
C PRO A 121 5.64 0.30 15.54
N ALA A 122 5.72 -0.39 14.40
CA ALA A 122 6.94 -0.95 13.84
C ALA A 122 7.79 0.09 13.10
N ILE A 123 7.16 0.90 12.23
CA ILE A 123 7.83 1.95 11.47
C ILE A 123 7.04 3.24 11.64
N THR A 124 7.68 4.23 12.26
CA THR A 124 7.13 5.57 12.49
C THR A 124 7.94 6.63 11.74
N PRO A 125 7.35 7.78 11.43
CA PRO A 125 8.08 8.91 10.85
C PRO A 125 9.27 9.35 11.70
N THR A 126 10.48 9.32 11.12
CA THR A 126 11.72 9.74 11.80
C THR A 126 12.57 10.70 10.96
N THR A 127 12.20 10.93 9.70
CA THR A 127 12.90 11.82 8.79
C THR A 127 11.95 12.90 8.25
N ARG A 128 12.51 14.00 7.73
CA ARG A 128 11.71 15.05 7.07
C ARG A 128 10.89 14.56 5.87
N TYR A 129 11.29 13.47 5.25
CA TYR A 129 10.56 12.87 4.12
C TYR A 129 9.34 12.05 4.53
N GLU A 130 9.22 11.77 5.83
CA GLU A 130 8.12 11.01 6.44
C GLU A 130 7.21 11.88 7.31
N ALA A 131 7.35 13.21 7.25
CA ALA A 131 6.72 14.15 8.19
C ALA A 131 5.19 13.94 8.36
N TYR A 132 4.52 13.49 7.30
CA TYR A 132 3.08 13.19 7.28
C TYR A 132 2.75 11.69 7.31
N GLY A 133 3.73 10.81 7.23
CA GLY A 133 3.51 9.40 7.46
C GLY A 133 4.36 8.44 6.66
N CYS A 134 4.30 7.19 7.13
CA CYS A 134 4.79 5.98 6.48
C CYS A 134 3.57 5.16 6.06
N GLU A 135 3.46 4.82 4.77
CA GLU A 135 2.26 4.26 4.18
C GLU A 135 2.55 3.03 3.30
N ASP A 136 1.55 2.16 3.18
CA ASP A 136 1.42 1.14 2.13
C ASP A 136 2.69 0.30 1.92
N ALA A 137 3.13 -0.40 2.96
CA ALA A 137 4.32 -1.24 2.94
C ALA A 137 4.15 -2.48 2.05
N ARG A 138 5.28 -2.98 1.50
CA ARG A 138 5.43 -4.32 0.93
C ARG A 138 6.61 -5.01 1.61
N ILE A 139 6.49 -6.29 1.93
CA ILE A 139 7.53 -7.06 2.59
C ILE A 139 8.02 -8.13 1.63
N THR A 140 9.29 -8.09 1.26
CA THR A 140 9.91 -9.09 0.40
C THR A 140 11.06 -9.77 1.14
N PHE A 141 11.01 -11.10 1.23
CA PHE A 141 12.14 -11.89 1.72
C PHE A 141 13.13 -12.15 0.57
N ILE A 142 14.37 -11.73 0.75
CA ILE A 142 15.43 -11.90 -0.25
C ILE A 142 16.69 -12.40 0.46
N GLU A 143 17.24 -13.52 -0.01
CA GLU A 143 18.41 -14.18 0.55
C GLU A 143 18.18 -14.61 2.02
N ASP A 144 18.49 -13.76 2.99
CA ASP A 144 18.39 -14.07 4.43
C ASP A 144 17.66 -12.96 5.23
N ARG A 145 17.05 -12.01 4.54
CA ARG A 145 16.53 -10.78 5.16
C ARG A 145 15.20 -10.33 4.56
N TYR A 146 14.37 -9.71 5.39
CA TYR A 146 13.15 -9.06 4.94
C TYR A 146 13.43 -7.60 4.58
N TYR A 147 13.07 -7.20 3.37
CA TYR A 147 13.11 -5.83 2.90
C TYR A 147 11.70 -5.26 2.84
N ILE A 148 11.53 -4.07 3.40
CA ILE A 148 10.25 -3.38 3.46
C ILE A 148 10.37 -2.10 2.64
N THR A 149 9.67 -2.02 1.52
CA THR A 149 9.47 -0.78 0.80
C THR A 149 8.18 -0.14 1.28
N TYR A 150 8.18 1.18 1.49
CA TYR A 150 7.01 1.91 1.93
C TYR A 150 7.00 3.33 1.38
N THR A 151 5.81 3.88 1.23
CA THR A 151 5.61 5.26 0.79
C THR A 151 5.83 6.19 1.99
N ALA A 152 6.66 7.21 1.79
CA ALA A 152 6.90 8.28 2.75
C ALA A 152 6.28 9.58 2.23
N VAL A 153 5.48 10.24 3.05
CA VAL A 153 4.71 11.43 2.68
C VAL A 153 5.17 12.63 3.51
N SER A 154 5.43 13.74 2.83
CA SER A 154 5.87 14.99 3.48
C SER A 154 5.58 16.22 2.62
N GLY A 155 5.95 17.40 3.12
CA GLY A 155 5.95 18.63 2.33
C GLY A 155 6.92 18.61 1.12
N HIS A 156 7.85 17.65 1.09
CA HIS A 156 8.74 17.40 -0.05
C HIS A 156 8.13 16.49 -1.12
N GLY A 157 6.89 16.05 -0.95
CA GLY A 157 6.16 15.17 -1.86
C GLY A 157 6.08 13.73 -1.35
N VAL A 158 5.68 12.84 -2.26
CA VAL A 158 5.49 11.41 -2.02
C VAL A 158 6.68 10.65 -2.58
N THR A 159 7.42 9.98 -1.71
CA THR A 159 8.68 9.29 -2.01
C THR A 159 8.59 7.82 -1.56
N VAL A 160 9.57 7.02 -1.93
CA VAL A 160 9.65 5.63 -1.43
C VAL A 160 10.93 5.44 -0.63
N MET A 161 10.73 4.90 0.57
CA MET A 161 11.81 4.51 1.47
C MET A 161 11.94 2.99 1.51
N ILE A 162 13.11 2.52 1.93
CA ILE A 162 13.37 1.10 2.19
C ILE A 162 13.89 0.91 3.61
N ALA A 163 13.37 -0.11 4.29
CA ALA A 163 13.89 -0.63 5.55
C ALA A 163 14.18 -2.12 5.42
N SER A 164 14.89 -2.67 6.40
CA SER A 164 15.12 -4.11 6.50
C SER A 164 15.00 -4.59 7.94
N THR A 165 14.61 -5.86 8.10
CA THR A 165 14.54 -6.54 9.40
C THR A 165 14.88 -8.02 9.26
N GLU A 166 15.30 -8.63 10.35
CA GLU A 166 15.49 -10.09 10.47
C GLU A 166 14.47 -10.70 11.44
N ASP A 167 13.89 -9.90 12.33
CA ASP A 167 13.14 -10.35 13.50
C ASP A 167 11.75 -9.73 13.66
N PHE A 168 11.39 -8.75 12.83
CA PHE A 168 10.17 -7.93 12.96
C PHE A 168 10.02 -7.23 14.33
N VAL A 169 11.15 -6.94 14.96
CA VAL A 169 11.28 -6.15 16.19
C VAL A 169 12.19 -4.95 15.93
N THR A 170 13.32 -5.20 15.26
CA THR A 170 14.30 -4.17 14.90
C THR A 170 14.21 -3.84 13.42
N PHE A 171 13.93 -2.58 13.10
CA PHE A 171 13.82 -2.10 11.72
C PHE A 171 14.95 -1.13 11.40
N ASN A 172 15.78 -1.48 10.41
CA ASN A 172 16.87 -0.66 9.93
C ASN A 172 16.44 0.12 8.70
N LYS A 173 16.10 1.41 8.86
CA LYS A 173 15.80 2.31 7.74
C LYS A 173 17.06 2.56 6.93
N ARG A 174 17.04 2.24 5.64
CA ARG A 174 18.19 2.35 4.74
C ARG A 174 18.18 3.60 3.88
N GLY A 175 17.07 4.34 3.89
CA GLY A 175 16.92 5.62 3.23
C GLY A 175 15.91 5.65 2.10
N LEU A 176 15.92 6.76 1.38
CA LEU A 176 15.07 7.02 0.23
C LEU A 176 15.64 6.33 -1.01
N VAL A 177 14.80 5.58 -1.73
CA VAL A 177 15.17 4.83 -2.93
C VAL A 177 14.52 5.35 -4.22
N PHE A 178 13.38 6.03 -4.10
CA PHE A 178 12.76 6.73 -5.22
C PHE A 178 12.35 8.15 -4.81
N PRO A 179 12.84 9.17 -5.54
CA PRO A 179 12.47 10.57 -5.30
C PRO A 179 11.01 10.86 -5.69
N PRO A 180 10.45 12.04 -5.36
CA PRO A 180 9.08 12.39 -5.72
C PRO A 180 8.87 12.45 -7.25
N TYR A 181 7.71 12.07 -7.76
CA TYR A 181 6.57 11.48 -7.05
C TYR A 181 6.47 10.01 -7.40
N GLN A 182 6.63 9.14 -6.42
CA GLN A 182 6.67 7.68 -6.61
C GLN A 182 5.95 6.98 -5.47
N LYS A 183 5.35 5.82 -5.76
CA LYS A 183 4.72 4.93 -4.78
C LYS A 183 4.61 3.49 -5.29
N ASP A 184 3.98 2.63 -4.52
CA ASP A 184 3.65 1.24 -4.87
C ASP A 184 4.86 0.39 -5.26
N VAL A 185 6.03 0.62 -4.62
CA VAL A 185 7.22 -0.16 -4.93
C VAL A 185 7.12 -1.54 -4.28
N VAL A 186 7.28 -2.59 -5.09
CA VAL A 186 7.41 -3.99 -4.64
C VAL A 186 8.61 -4.63 -5.31
N ILE A 187 9.43 -5.33 -4.54
CA ILE A 187 10.66 -5.97 -5.01
C ILE A 187 10.37 -7.44 -5.35
N PHE A 188 10.96 -7.95 -6.44
CA PHE A 188 10.91 -9.37 -6.76
C PHE A 188 11.71 -10.19 -5.75
N PRO A 189 11.27 -11.41 -5.37
CA PRO A 189 11.82 -12.14 -4.23
C PRO A 189 13.20 -12.77 -4.48
N ARG A 190 13.75 -12.65 -5.68
CA ARG A 190 15.11 -13.11 -6.04
C ARG A 190 15.75 -12.23 -7.11
N LYS A 191 17.06 -12.37 -7.27
CA LYS A 191 17.77 -11.82 -8.43
C LYS A 191 17.36 -12.50 -9.72
N ILE A 192 17.26 -11.71 -10.78
CA ILE A 192 17.01 -12.14 -12.15
C ILE A 192 18.18 -11.64 -12.99
N GLY A 193 18.91 -12.53 -13.66
CA GLY A 193 20.12 -12.15 -14.41
C GLY A 193 21.18 -11.45 -13.56
N GLY A 194 21.28 -11.77 -12.26
CA GLY A 194 22.24 -11.17 -11.32
C GLY A 194 21.85 -9.80 -10.75
N LYS A 195 20.67 -9.27 -11.08
CA LYS A 195 20.16 -7.99 -10.60
C LYS A 195 18.89 -8.17 -9.80
N TYR A 196 18.63 -7.26 -8.88
CA TYR A 196 17.32 -7.10 -8.25
C TYR A 196 16.39 -6.34 -9.18
N PHE A 197 15.10 -6.65 -9.14
CA PHE A 197 14.06 -5.95 -9.88
C PHE A 197 12.95 -5.51 -8.94
N CYS A 198 12.28 -4.42 -9.28
CA CYS A 198 11.08 -3.97 -8.60
C CYS A 198 10.03 -3.48 -9.60
N ARG A 199 8.77 -3.51 -9.17
CA ARG A 199 7.72 -2.68 -9.74
C ARG A 199 7.65 -1.36 -8.99
N HIS A 200 7.30 -0.30 -9.68
CA HIS A 200 7.01 1.00 -9.09
C HIS A 200 5.96 1.74 -9.92
N ARG A 201 5.38 2.78 -9.34
CA ARG A 201 4.36 3.59 -10.00
C ARG A 201 4.66 5.08 -9.83
N PRO A 202 5.17 5.75 -10.88
CA PRO A 202 5.20 7.21 -10.92
C PRO A 202 3.78 7.78 -10.86
N TYR A 203 3.65 8.98 -10.33
CA TYR A 203 2.41 9.74 -10.44
C TYR A 203 2.13 10.08 -11.91
N GLY A 204 0.84 10.18 -12.24
CA GLY A 204 0.42 10.70 -13.53
C GLY A 204 0.68 12.20 -13.67
N SER A 205 0.61 12.67 -14.89
CA SER A 205 0.70 14.08 -15.26
C SER A 205 -0.36 14.39 -16.31
N GLU A 206 -0.35 15.60 -16.84
CA GLU A 206 -1.17 15.96 -17.98
C GLU A 206 -0.88 15.17 -19.26
N PHE A 207 0.27 14.48 -19.34
CA PHE A 207 0.69 13.69 -20.50
C PHE A 207 0.39 12.20 -20.35
N ASN A 208 0.20 11.69 -19.13
CA ASN A 208 0.03 10.25 -18.90
C ASN A 208 -0.68 9.95 -17.59
N ASN A 209 -1.42 8.85 -17.57
CA ASN A 209 -2.00 8.27 -16.37
C ASN A 209 -1.00 7.39 -15.60
N PRO A 210 -1.17 7.22 -14.28
CA PRO A 210 -0.30 6.38 -13.47
C PRO A 210 -0.23 4.95 -13.99
N SER A 211 0.98 4.50 -14.32
CA SER A 211 1.28 3.21 -14.95
C SER A 211 2.25 2.40 -14.10
N ILE A 212 2.27 1.08 -14.25
CA ILE A 212 3.25 0.19 -13.64
C ILE A 212 4.54 0.24 -14.45
N TRP A 213 5.65 0.44 -13.76
CA TRP A 213 7.01 0.43 -14.32
C TRP A 213 7.85 -0.64 -13.64
N THR A 214 8.89 -1.09 -14.33
CA THR A 214 9.94 -1.96 -13.80
C THR A 214 11.23 -1.18 -13.69
N ALA A 215 12.00 -1.43 -12.64
CA ALA A 215 13.37 -0.93 -12.51
C ALA A 215 14.29 -2.07 -12.04
N ALA A 216 15.60 -1.93 -12.34
CA ALA A 216 16.64 -2.85 -11.92
C ALA A 216 17.64 -2.18 -10.98
N SER A 217 18.21 -2.96 -10.04
CA SER A 217 19.19 -2.49 -9.07
C SER A 217 20.29 -3.51 -8.85
N PRO A 218 21.55 -3.10 -8.64
CA PRO A 218 22.63 -3.99 -8.22
C PRO A 218 22.61 -4.29 -6.71
N ASP A 219 21.98 -3.43 -5.87
CA ASP A 219 22.19 -3.38 -4.42
C ASP A 219 20.94 -3.03 -3.60
N LEU A 220 19.76 -2.98 -4.21
CA LEU A 220 18.46 -2.59 -3.61
C LEU A 220 18.35 -1.09 -3.25
N LEU A 221 19.36 -0.29 -3.48
CA LEU A 221 19.38 1.13 -3.15
C LEU A 221 19.44 2.02 -4.40
N ALA A 222 20.28 1.67 -5.38
CA ALA A 222 20.38 2.38 -6.65
C ALA A 222 19.50 1.71 -7.70
N TRP A 223 18.43 2.38 -8.11
CA TRP A 223 17.47 1.89 -9.09
C TRP A 223 17.60 2.60 -10.43
N GLY A 224 17.60 1.83 -11.52
CA GLY A 224 17.75 2.33 -12.89
C GLY A 224 17.14 1.39 -13.91
N SER A 225 17.46 1.59 -15.19
CA SER A 225 16.90 0.78 -16.30
C SER A 225 15.37 0.72 -16.25
N HIS A 226 14.74 1.90 -16.09
CA HIS A 226 13.29 2.00 -15.95
C HIS A 226 12.59 1.71 -17.28
N GLU A 227 11.61 0.80 -17.26
CA GLU A 227 10.76 0.47 -18.39
C GLU A 227 9.29 0.43 -17.98
N MET A 228 8.41 1.00 -18.81
CA MET A 228 6.97 0.90 -18.57
C MET A 228 6.51 -0.53 -18.84
N THR A 229 5.81 -1.11 -17.88
CA THR A 229 5.35 -2.52 -17.92
C THR A 229 3.88 -2.63 -18.28
N LEU A 230 3.01 -1.90 -17.61
CA LEU A 230 1.57 -1.91 -17.85
C LEU A 230 1.02 -0.49 -17.74
N ALA A 231 0.39 -0.03 -18.81
CA ALA A 231 -0.36 1.23 -18.81
C ALA A 231 -1.84 0.98 -18.44
N PRO A 232 -2.58 2.02 -18.03
CA PRO A 232 -4.03 1.94 -17.90
C PRO A 232 -4.68 1.43 -19.19
N ILE A 233 -5.77 0.67 -19.03
CA ILE A 233 -6.43 -0.06 -20.11
C ILE A 233 -7.68 0.72 -20.52
N PRO A 234 -7.67 1.46 -21.64
CA PRO A 234 -8.77 2.32 -22.05
C PRO A 234 -10.11 1.58 -22.14
N GLY A 235 -11.17 2.18 -21.60
CA GLY A 235 -12.53 1.62 -21.65
C GLY A 235 -12.76 0.44 -20.70
N SER A 236 -11.81 0.16 -19.78
CA SER A 236 -11.93 -0.93 -18.81
C SER A 236 -12.06 -0.39 -17.37
N TRP A 237 -12.18 -1.33 -16.42
CA TRP A 237 -12.15 -1.09 -14.98
C TRP A 237 -10.82 -0.49 -14.46
N ALA A 238 -9.78 -0.50 -15.28
CA ALA A 238 -8.44 0.01 -15.00
C ALA A 238 -8.05 1.15 -15.95
N SER A 239 -9.01 1.98 -16.37
CA SER A 239 -8.82 3.00 -17.40
C SER A 239 -8.05 4.23 -16.92
N GLU A 240 -8.11 4.56 -15.62
CA GLU A 240 -7.50 5.79 -15.09
C GLU A 240 -6.13 5.56 -14.48
N ARG A 241 -5.92 4.41 -13.87
CA ARG A 241 -4.63 4.06 -13.27
C ARG A 241 -4.47 2.57 -13.07
N VAL A 242 -3.22 2.13 -13.05
CA VAL A 242 -2.81 0.80 -12.61
C VAL A 242 -1.64 0.93 -11.65
N GLY A 243 -1.50 0.01 -10.70
CA GLY A 243 -0.41 0.01 -9.72
C GLY A 243 -0.17 -1.38 -9.14
N CYS A 244 1.02 -1.54 -8.56
CA CYS A 244 1.50 -2.82 -8.08
C CYS A 244 0.81 -3.22 -6.78
N GLY A 245 0.50 -4.50 -6.64
CA GLY A 245 -0.01 -5.08 -5.41
C GLY A 245 1.10 -5.61 -4.49
N GLY A 246 0.96 -6.87 -4.07
CA GLY A 246 1.94 -7.57 -3.25
C GLY A 246 3.11 -8.15 -4.04
N VAL A 247 3.96 -8.90 -3.34
CA VAL A 247 5.18 -9.49 -3.92
C VAL A 247 4.84 -10.47 -5.05
N PRO A 248 5.51 -10.37 -6.23
CA PRO A 248 5.31 -11.31 -7.33
C PRO A 248 5.58 -12.76 -6.92
N ILE A 249 4.75 -13.68 -7.40
CA ILE A 249 4.84 -15.11 -7.12
C ILE A 249 5.43 -15.80 -8.35
N GLU A 250 6.52 -16.54 -8.15
CA GLU A 250 7.13 -17.33 -9.24
C GLU A 250 6.27 -18.56 -9.55
N THR A 251 5.91 -18.71 -10.82
CA THR A 251 5.15 -19.86 -11.33
C THR A 251 5.81 -20.42 -12.59
N PRO A 252 5.52 -21.65 -13.00
CA PRO A 252 6.02 -22.19 -14.27
C PRO A 252 5.62 -21.37 -15.52
N GLN A 253 4.54 -20.58 -15.44
CA GLN A 253 4.02 -19.76 -16.52
C GLN A 253 4.61 -18.35 -16.56
N GLY A 254 5.26 -17.89 -15.47
CA GLY A 254 5.79 -16.55 -15.33
C GLY A 254 5.64 -16.04 -13.91
N TRP A 255 6.00 -14.77 -13.68
CA TRP A 255 5.72 -14.07 -12.43
C TRP A 255 4.24 -13.73 -12.37
N LEU A 256 3.51 -14.36 -11.46
CA LEU A 256 2.12 -13.98 -11.16
C LEU A 256 2.11 -12.75 -10.25
N GLU A 257 1.38 -11.73 -10.67
CA GLU A 257 1.22 -10.48 -9.94
C GLU A 257 -0.26 -10.13 -9.81
N ILE A 258 -0.71 -9.79 -8.61
CA ILE A 258 -2.02 -9.18 -8.38
C ILE A 258 -1.80 -7.67 -8.37
N PHE A 259 -2.41 -6.97 -9.32
CA PHE A 259 -2.30 -5.53 -9.44
C PHE A 259 -3.64 -4.85 -9.17
N HIS A 260 -3.63 -3.56 -8.87
CA HIS A 260 -4.86 -2.78 -8.75
C HIS A 260 -5.03 -1.84 -9.94
N GLY A 261 -6.26 -1.59 -10.29
CA GLY A 261 -6.65 -0.58 -11.26
C GLY A 261 -7.82 0.25 -10.75
N ALA A 262 -8.00 1.44 -11.29
CA ALA A 262 -9.16 2.28 -11.03
C ALA A 262 -9.76 2.83 -12.32
N ASP A 263 -11.08 2.97 -12.34
CA ASP A 263 -11.84 3.60 -13.41
C ASP A 263 -12.08 5.10 -13.16
N GLN A 264 -12.83 5.75 -14.06
CA GLN A 264 -13.16 7.18 -14.01
C GLN A 264 -14.00 7.57 -12.79
N ASP A 265 -14.77 6.62 -12.25
CA ASP A 265 -15.58 6.83 -11.04
C ASP A 265 -14.76 6.67 -9.76
N GLY A 266 -13.47 6.32 -9.88
CA GLY A 266 -12.57 6.08 -8.76
C GLY A 266 -12.79 4.71 -8.10
N ARG A 267 -13.50 3.78 -8.73
CA ARG A 267 -13.68 2.43 -8.24
C ARG A 267 -12.40 1.62 -8.42
N TYR A 268 -11.84 1.15 -7.30
CA TYR A 268 -10.63 0.32 -7.30
C TYR A 268 -10.95 -1.16 -7.26
N CYS A 269 -10.37 -1.89 -8.22
CA CYS A 269 -10.48 -3.35 -8.33
C CYS A 269 -9.09 -3.98 -8.43
N LEU A 270 -9.03 -5.31 -8.27
CA LEU A 270 -7.80 -6.09 -8.47
C LEU A 270 -7.88 -6.90 -9.76
N GLY A 271 -6.75 -6.95 -10.47
CA GLY A 271 -6.50 -7.82 -11.62
C GLY A 271 -5.33 -8.76 -11.37
N ALA A 272 -5.15 -9.72 -12.25
CA ALA A 272 -4.01 -10.61 -12.27
C ALA A 272 -3.22 -10.43 -13.56
N MET A 273 -1.88 -10.46 -13.50
CA MET A 273 -1.01 -10.45 -14.67
C MET A 273 0.13 -11.46 -14.55
N LEU A 274 0.63 -11.90 -15.69
CA LEU A 274 1.82 -12.72 -15.82
C LEU A 274 2.90 -11.93 -16.53
N SER A 275 4.12 -11.96 -16.00
CA SER A 275 5.30 -11.42 -16.67
C SER A 275 6.40 -12.46 -16.82
N ASP A 276 7.30 -12.21 -17.78
CA ASP A 276 8.37 -13.14 -18.14
C ASP A 276 9.36 -13.32 -16.98
N LEU A 277 9.79 -14.56 -16.72
CA LEU A 277 10.66 -14.90 -15.59
C LEU A 277 12.04 -14.27 -15.67
N GLU A 278 12.60 -14.12 -16.86
CA GLU A 278 13.95 -13.59 -17.09
C GLU A 278 13.95 -12.12 -17.52
N SER A 279 12.80 -11.64 -18.01
CA SER A 279 12.61 -10.26 -18.47
C SER A 279 11.34 -9.68 -17.86
N PRO A 280 11.33 -9.37 -16.54
CA PRO A 280 10.10 -9.05 -15.81
C PRO A 280 9.36 -7.82 -16.33
N HIS A 281 10.01 -6.91 -17.09
CA HIS A 281 9.34 -5.80 -17.76
C HIS A 281 8.37 -6.24 -18.86
N LYS A 282 8.50 -7.48 -19.36
CA LYS A 282 7.66 -8.02 -20.43
C LYS A 282 6.43 -8.70 -19.85
N VAL A 283 5.27 -8.07 -20.00
CA VAL A 283 3.97 -8.68 -19.68
C VAL A 283 3.64 -9.73 -20.73
N LEU A 284 3.33 -10.94 -20.28
CA LEU A 284 2.90 -12.06 -21.13
C LEU A 284 1.39 -12.01 -21.35
N SER A 285 0.65 -11.73 -20.27
CA SER A 285 -0.82 -11.59 -20.31
C SER A 285 -1.33 -10.91 -19.04
N HIS A 286 -2.56 -10.42 -19.07
CA HIS A 286 -3.26 -9.90 -17.89
C HIS A 286 -4.77 -10.17 -18.02
N SER A 287 -5.47 -10.21 -16.91
CA SER A 287 -6.92 -10.41 -16.88
C SER A 287 -7.65 -9.24 -17.54
N THR A 288 -8.64 -9.53 -18.37
CA THR A 288 -9.51 -8.54 -19.01
C THR A 288 -10.54 -7.99 -18.02
N ASP A 289 -11.07 -8.87 -17.16
CA ASP A 289 -12.01 -8.53 -16.11
C ASP A 289 -11.30 -8.48 -14.73
N PRO A 290 -11.84 -7.74 -13.75
CA PRO A 290 -11.28 -7.77 -12.40
C PRO A 290 -11.45 -9.16 -11.78
N VAL A 291 -10.39 -9.66 -11.14
CA VAL A 291 -10.44 -10.89 -10.33
C VAL A 291 -11.08 -10.65 -8.97
N PHE A 292 -11.14 -9.39 -8.55
CA PHE A 292 -11.77 -8.96 -7.31
C PHE A 292 -12.23 -7.49 -7.39
N GLU A 293 -13.44 -7.22 -6.94
CA GLU A 293 -14.08 -5.92 -7.01
C GLU A 293 -14.86 -5.61 -5.72
N PRO A 294 -15.04 -4.34 -5.33
CA PRO A 294 -15.76 -3.99 -4.12
C PRO A 294 -17.24 -4.32 -4.24
N GLU A 295 -17.78 -5.09 -3.28
CA GLU A 295 -19.17 -5.55 -3.27
C GLU A 295 -19.82 -5.43 -1.88
N THR A 296 -19.05 -5.64 -0.80
CA THR A 296 -19.59 -5.64 0.55
C THR A 296 -19.65 -4.23 1.13
N ARG A 297 -20.44 -4.03 2.17
CA ARG A 297 -20.62 -2.72 2.80
C ARG A 297 -19.31 -2.10 3.24
N TYR A 298 -18.39 -2.87 3.82
CA TYR A 298 -17.10 -2.38 4.31
C TYR A 298 -16.09 -2.08 3.17
N GLU A 299 -16.38 -2.50 1.94
CA GLU A 299 -15.61 -2.18 0.73
C GLU A 299 -16.20 -0.98 -0.03
N LEU A 300 -17.50 -0.76 0.14
CA LEU A 300 -18.25 0.32 -0.54
C LEU A 300 -18.30 1.60 0.27
N GLN A 301 -18.12 1.55 1.62
CA GLN A 301 -18.30 2.68 2.53
C GLN A 301 -17.11 2.80 3.49
N GLY A 302 -16.37 3.91 3.41
CA GLY A 302 -15.21 4.18 4.24
C GLY A 302 -14.65 5.57 4.03
N VAL A 303 -13.35 5.73 4.22
CA VAL A 303 -12.63 6.99 3.95
C VAL A 303 -12.56 7.23 2.44
N PHE A 304 -12.34 6.16 1.66
CA PHE A 304 -12.42 6.17 0.20
C PHE A 304 -13.36 5.05 -0.24
N SER A 305 -14.52 5.42 -0.81
CA SER A 305 -15.58 4.47 -1.15
C SER A 305 -15.24 3.60 -2.37
N SER A 306 -15.84 2.40 -2.44
CA SER A 306 -15.73 1.48 -3.59
C SER A 306 -14.28 1.10 -3.90
N CYS A 307 -13.54 0.67 -2.88
CA CYS A 307 -12.11 0.39 -3.01
C CYS A 307 -11.73 -0.96 -2.37
N VAL A 308 -11.00 -1.76 -3.15
CA VAL A 308 -10.21 -2.91 -2.68
C VAL A 308 -8.77 -2.74 -3.18
N PHE A 309 -7.80 -2.80 -2.25
CA PHE A 309 -6.40 -2.49 -2.54
C PHE A 309 -5.48 -3.44 -1.78
N THR A 310 -4.55 -4.12 -2.46
CA THR A 310 -3.68 -5.11 -1.82
C THR A 310 -2.21 -4.74 -1.85
N ASN A 311 -1.50 -5.03 -0.76
CA ASN A 311 -0.04 -5.02 -0.62
C ASN A 311 0.50 -6.36 -0.13
N GLY A 312 -0.36 -7.26 0.32
CA GLY A 312 0.04 -8.50 0.98
C GLY A 312 -0.53 -9.74 0.31
N LEU A 313 0.35 -10.62 -0.13
CA LEU A 313 0.02 -11.93 -0.69
C LEU A 313 0.76 -13.01 0.10
N ILE A 314 0.08 -14.11 0.38
CA ILE A 314 0.70 -15.34 0.89
C ILE A 314 0.27 -16.48 -0.02
N ALA A 315 1.25 -17.09 -0.68
CA ALA A 315 1.08 -18.35 -1.41
C ALA A 315 1.60 -19.49 -0.52
N ASP A 316 0.74 -20.46 -0.27
CA ASP A 316 1.05 -21.65 0.52
C ASP A 316 1.56 -22.80 -0.37
N ASP A 317 2.28 -23.75 0.23
CA ASP A 317 2.84 -24.90 -0.50
C ASP A 317 1.77 -25.81 -1.14
N ASP A 318 0.53 -25.74 -0.66
CA ASP A 318 -0.61 -26.46 -1.23
C ASP A 318 -1.27 -25.73 -2.41
N GLY A 319 -0.70 -24.58 -2.81
CA GLY A 319 -1.20 -23.74 -3.89
C GLY A 319 -2.29 -22.74 -3.48
N THR A 320 -2.69 -22.71 -2.22
CA THR A 320 -3.63 -21.70 -1.71
C THR A 320 -2.98 -20.31 -1.77
N LEU A 321 -3.72 -19.33 -2.30
CA LEU A 321 -3.34 -17.92 -2.33
C LEU A 321 -4.27 -17.12 -1.42
N THR A 322 -3.71 -16.51 -0.39
CA THR A 322 -4.41 -15.53 0.44
C THR A 322 -3.99 -14.12 0.04
N VAL A 323 -4.97 -13.29 -0.28
CA VAL A 323 -4.80 -11.85 -0.62
C VAL A 323 -5.32 -11.04 0.55
N PHE A 324 -4.43 -10.36 1.27
CA PHE A 324 -4.78 -9.40 2.31
C PHE A 324 -4.94 -8.03 1.68
N TYR A 325 -6.03 -7.33 1.97
CA TYR A 325 -6.37 -6.08 1.31
C TYR A 325 -6.95 -5.03 2.25
N GLY A 326 -6.79 -3.77 1.87
CA GLY A 326 -7.52 -2.66 2.44
C GLY A 326 -8.86 -2.50 1.74
N ALA A 327 -9.90 -2.27 2.52
CA ALA A 327 -11.26 -2.07 2.04
C ALA A 327 -11.75 -0.67 2.39
N ALA A 328 -12.21 0.07 1.36
CA ALA A 328 -12.71 1.45 1.43
C ALA A 328 -11.80 2.41 2.21
N ASP A 329 -10.46 2.17 2.19
CA ASP A 329 -9.44 2.89 2.95
C ASP A 329 -9.75 2.98 4.46
N ARG A 330 -10.43 1.97 5.02
CA ARG A 330 -10.83 1.98 6.44
C ARG A 330 -10.39 0.73 7.21
N VAL A 331 -10.54 -0.46 6.64
CA VAL A 331 -10.35 -1.73 7.35
C VAL A 331 -9.44 -2.67 6.56
N CYS A 332 -8.84 -3.66 7.26
CA CYS A 332 -8.15 -4.77 6.63
C CYS A 332 -9.10 -5.97 6.48
N ALA A 333 -8.97 -6.65 5.37
CA ALA A 333 -9.72 -7.86 5.06
C ALA A 333 -8.86 -8.87 4.30
N ALA A 334 -9.37 -10.09 4.06
CA ALA A 334 -8.70 -11.09 3.26
C ALA A 334 -9.67 -11.79 2.30
N ALA A 335 -9.12 -12.27 1.18
CA ALA A 335 -9.80 -13.12 0.22
C ALA A 335 -8.87 -14.26 -0.21
N VAL A 336 -9.44 -15.38 -0.60
CA VAL A 336 -8.71 -16.61 -0.90
C VAL A 336 -9.03 -17.09 -2.32
N SER A 337 -8.01 -17.63 -2.99
CA SER A 337 -8.11 -18.37 -4.25
C SER A 337 -7.00 -19.42 -4.29
N SER A 338 -6.71 -19.97 -5.47
CA SER A 338 -5.47 -20.71 -5.71
C SER A 338 -4.54 -19.92 -6.66
N VAL A 339 -3.23 -20.22 -6.57
CA VAL A 339 -2.24 -19.67 -7.52
C VAL A 339 -2.64 -20.04 -8.94
N ASP A 340 -3.05 -21.29 -9.18
CA ASP A 340 -3.45 -21.77 -10.51
C ASP A 340 -4.68 -21.04 -11.07
N ASP A 341 -5.67 -20.74 -10.22
CA ASP A 341 -6.85 -19.96 -10.62
C ASP A 341 -6.48 -18.53 -11.03
N MET A 342 -5.53 -17.90 -10.34
CA MET A 342 -5.08 -16.55 -10.68
C MET A 342 -4.20 -16.54 -11.92
N VAL A 343 -3.36 -17.56 -12.12
CA VAL A 343 -2.64 -17.77 -13.40
C VAL A 343 -3.64 -17.94 -14.55
N ALA A 344 -4.65 -18.80 -14.39
CA ALA A 344 -5.68 -18.99 -15.40
C ALA A 344 -6.53 -17.72 -15.66
N ALA A 345 -6.73 -16.88 -14.65
CA ALA A 345 -7.40 -15.58 -14.82
C ALA A 345 -6.54 -14.59 -15.60
N ALA A 346 -5.23 -14.55 -15.34
CA ALA A 346 -4.28 -13.70 -16.05
C ALA A 346 -4.11 -14.08 -17.53
N MET A 347 -4.39 -15.33 -17.90
CA MET A 347 -4.27 -15.84 -19.28
C MET A 347 -5.53 -15.64 -20.14
N ARG A 348 -6.60 -15.08 -19.59
CA ARG A 348 -7.88 -14.78 -20.29
C ARG A 348 -7.94 -13.35 -20.77
#